data_624a197788a3a9039fc8f9462d8ec311
#
_entry.id   624a197788a3a9039fc8f9462d8ec311
#
_cell.length_a   1.000
_cell.length_b   1.000
_cell.length_c   1.000
_cell.angle_alpha   90.00
_cell.angle_beta   90.00
_cell.angle_gamma   90.00
#
_symmetry.space_group_name_H-M   'P 1'
#
loop_
_entity.id
_entity.type
_entity.pdbx_description
1 polymer ?
#
loop_
_entity_poly.entity_id
_entity_poly.type
_entity_poly.pdbx_seq_one_letter_code
_entity_poly.pdbx_strand_id
1 'polypeptide(L)'
;MPSFSSTLEQAIHKALSHANERSHEFATLEHLLLALLDEPDAQQVMRACDVDITGLRKSLTEYVEDELSTLVSDVEGSEAVPTAAFQRVIQRAAIHVQSSGRTEVTGANVLVAMFAERESNAAYFLQDQNMTRYDAVNFIAHGVAKNTDYDETRSVSGANQNEDDLEKSADHTENGKKESALEKYCVDLNQKAEVGDIDPLIGRDHEVERCIQVLCRRRKNNPLLVGDPGVGKTAIAEGLARKVVSGETPEVLANTTISSGFLTSIAAIE
;
A
#
# COMPACT_ATOMS: atom_id res chain seq x y z
N MET A 1 -19.93 -11.24 6.76
CA MET A 1 -18.59 -11.71 6.32
C MET A 1 -18.36 -11.14 4.93
N PRO A 2 -17.17 -10.67 4.59
CA PRO A 2 -16.91 -10.24 3.23
C PRO A 2 -17.07 -11.42 2.25
N SER A 3 -17.61 -11.15 1.06
CA SER A 3 -17.70 -12.13 -0.02
C SER A 3 -16.37 -12.23 -0.77
N PHE A 4 -16.12 -13.35 -1.41
CA PHE A 4 -15.00 -13.45 -2.35
C PHE A 4 -15.43 -12.95 -3.73
N SER A 5 -14.52 -12.32 -4.47
CA SER A 5 -14.77 -12.00 -5.88
C SER A 5 -14.89 -13.29 -6.71
N SER A 6 -15.69 -13.24 -7.76
CA SER A 6 -15.85 -14.39 -8.65
C SER A 6 -14.52 -14.85 -9.28
N THR A 7 -13.61 -13.91 -9.56
CA THR A 7 -12.27 -14.18 -10.08
C THR A 7 -11.39 -14.88 -9.05
N LEU A 8 -11.47 -14.47 -7.77
CA LEU A 8 -10.74 -15.14 -6.69
C LEU A 8 -11.28 -16.54 -6.42
N GLU A 9 -12.60 -16.74 -6.42
CA GLU A 9 -13.19 -18.07 -6.27
C GLU A 9 -12.68 -19.01 -7.37
N GLN A 10 -12.65 -18.55 -8.63
CA GLN A 10 -12.08 -19.31 -9.74
C GLN A 10 -10.60 -19.63 -9.54
N ALA A 11 -9.81 -18.66 -9.04
CA ALA A 11 -8.39 -18.87 -8.75
C ALA A 11 -8.18 -19.92 -7.65
N ILE A 12 -8.99 -19.90 -6.58
CA ILE A 12 -8.93 -20.90 -5.51
C ILE A 12 -9.27 -22.29 -6.07
N HIS A 13 -10.35 -22.41 -6.86
CA HIS A 13 -10.68 -23.68 -7.50
C HIS A 13 -9.58 -24.16 -8.45
N LYS A 14 -8.98 -23.26 -9.20
CA LYS A 14 -7.86 -23.58 -10.09
C LYS A 14 -6.62 -24.06 -9.32
N ALA A 15 -6.32 -23.48 -8.17
CA ALA A 15 -5.23 -23.93 -7.30
C ALA A 15 -5.46 -25.37 -6.80
N LEU A 16 -6.69 -25.71 -6.42
CA LEU A 16 -7.06 -27.07 -6.03
C LEU A 16 -7.01 -28.04 -7.21
N SER A 17 -7.50 -27.62 -8.40
CA SER A 17 -7.37 -28.43 -9.62
C SER A 17 -5.92 -28.72 -9.98
N HIS A 18 -5.03 -27.75 -9.90
CA HIS A 18 -3.61 -27.95 -10.16
C HIS A 18 -2.95 -28.96 -9.22
N ALA A 19 -3.37 -28.99 -7.94
CA ALA A 19 -2.91 -30.00 -7.00
C ALA A 19 -3.50 -31.39 -7.33
N ASN A 20 -4.79 -31.45 -7.64
CA ASN A 20 -5.47 -32.70 -8.03
C ASN A 20 -4.91 -33.32 -9.31
N GLU A 21 -4.67 -32.51 -10.35
CA GLU A 21 -4.09 -32.97 -11.62
C GLU A 21 -2.71 -33.63 -11.45
N ARG A 22 -1.98 -33.22 -10.40
CA ARG A 22 -0.68 -33.79 -10.04
C ARG A 22 -0.76 -34.86 -8.96
N SER A 23 -1.97 -35.24 -8.57
CA SER A 23 -2.24 -36.20 -7.49
C SER A 23 -1.57 -35.81 -6.15
N HIS A 24 -1.42 -34.50 -5.89
CA HIS A 24 -0.91 -34.05 -4.61
C HIS A 24 -1.99 -34.18 -3.52
N GLU A 25 -1.60 -34.66 -2.35
CA GLU A 25 -2.47 -34.75 -1.17
C GLU A 25 -2.87 -33.36 -0.64
N PHE A 26 -1.97 -32.38 -0.80
CA PHE A 26 -2.16 -31.02 -0.28
C PHE A 26 -2.03 -29.95 -1.36
N ALA A 27 -2.98 -29.00 -1.36
CA ALA A 27 -2.84 -27.74 -2.10
C ALA A 27 -2.06 -26.72 -1.25
N THR A 28 -0.88 -26.34 -1.70
CA THR A 28 0.03 -25.44 -1.02
C THR A 28 -0.11 -23.99 -1.47
N LEU A 29 0.65 -23.04 -0.87
CA LEU A 29 0.66 -21.65 -1.29
C LEU A 29 1.25 -21.45 -2.69
N GLU A 30 2.11 -22.34 -3.15
CA GLU A 30 2.70 -22.32 -4.48
C GLU A 30 1.64 -22.63 -5.55
N HIS A 31 0.73 -23.56 -5.29
CA HIS A 31 -0.43 -23.79 -6.14
C HIS A 31 -1.36 -22.57 -6.20
N LEU A 32 -1.56 -21.91 -5.04
CA LEU A 32 -2.36 -20.69 -4.96
C LEU A 32 -1.71 -19.56 -5.74
N LEU A 33 -0.40 -19.33 -5.57
CA LEU A 33 0.33 -18.30 -6.29
C LEU A 33 0.30 -18.55 -7.80
N LEU A 34 0.46 -19.81 -8.23
CA LEU A 34 0.37 -20.18 -9.65
C LEU A 34 -1.01 -19.85 -10.25
N ALA A 35 -2.09 -20.05 -9.49
CA ALA A 35 -3.44 -19.68 -9.92
C ALA A 35 -3.66 -18.16 -9.91
N LEU A 36 -3.08 -17.42 -8.94
CA LEU A 36 -3.15 -15.96 -8.86
C LEU A 36 -2.41 -15.25 -10.00
N LEU A 37 -1.47 -15.91 -10.68
CA LEU A 37 -0.84 -15.36 -11.88
C LEU A 37 -1.83 -15.12 -13.03
N ASP A 38 -2.98 -15.78 -13.01
CA ASP A 38 -4.04 -15.62 -14.02
C ASP A 38 -5.24 -14.80 -13.49
N GLU A 39 -5.24 -14.46 -12.19
CA GLU A 39 -6.31 -13.65 -11.59
C GLU A 39 -6.05 -12.17 -11.88
N PRO A 40 -7.06 -11.45 -12.44
CA PRO A 40 -6.85 -10.10 -12.98
C PRO A 40 -6.31 -9.09 -11.98
N ASP A 41 -6.85 -9.05 -10.75
CA ASP A 41 -6.45 -8.06 -9.74
C ASP A 41 -5.05 -8.36 -9.19
N ALA A 42 -4.72 -9.63 -8.94
CA ALA A 42 -3.38 -10.04 -8.51
C ALA A 42 -2.34 -9.79 -9.62
N GLN A 43 -2.69 -10.11 -10.87
CA GLN A 43 -1.83 -9.89 -12.03
C GLN A 43 -1.53 -8.40 -12.22
N GLN A 44 -2.52 -7.53 -12.04
CA GLN A 44 -2.34 -6.08 -12.13
C GLN A 44 -1.36 -5.57 -11.06
N VAL A 45 -1.50 -6.04 -9.81
CA VAL A 45 -0.56 -5.69 -8.74
C VAL A 45 0.86 -6.17 -9.05
N MET A 46 1.01 -7.42 -9.53
CA MET A 46 2.33 -7.97 -9.88
C MET A 46 3.00 -7.18 -11.01
N ARG A 47 2.26 -6.80 -12.06
CA ARG A 47 2.77 -5.95 -13.16
C ARG A 47 3.17 -4.57 -12.67
N ALA A 48 2.37 -3.95 -11.82
CA ALA A 48 2.68 -2.64 -11.24
C ALA A 48 3.94 -2.67 -10.35
N CYS A 49 4.25 -3.84 -9.78
CA CYS A 49 5.47 -4.08 -8.99
C CYS A 49 6.67 -4.58 -9.84
N ASP A 50 6.56 -4.54 -11.19
CA ASP A 50 7.63 -4.95 -12.13
C ASP A 50 8.02 -6.43 -12.03
N VAL A 51 7.04 -7.31 -11.74
CA VAL A 51 7.23 -8.75 -11.68
C VAL A 51 7.22 -9.36 -13.09
N ASP A 52 8.23 -10.15 -13.44
CA ASP A 52 8.21 -10.99 -14.63
C ASP A 52 7.29 -12.20 -14.41
N ILE A 53 6.02 -12.02 -14.79
CA ILE A 53 4.98 -13.06 -14.63
C ILE A 53 5.34 -14.34 -15.38
N THR A 54 6.02 -14.22 -16.53
CA THR A 54 6.39 -15.37 -17.36
C THR A 54 7.49 -16.17 -16.69
N GLY A 55 8.55 -15.50 -16.22
CA GLY A 55 9.63 -16.11 -15.47
C GLY A 55 9.15 -16.71 -14.15
N LEU A 56 8.33 -15.98 -13.41
CA LEU A 56 7.74 -16.46 -12.15
C LEU A 56 6.89 -17.72 -12.35
N ARG A 57 6.07 -17.76 -13.41
CA ARG A 57 5.26 -18.93 -13.76
C ARG A 57 6.14 -20.15 -14.02
N LYS A 58 7.22 -19.97 -14.79
CA LYS A 58 8.15 -21.05 -15.12
C LYS A 58 8.77 -21.61 -13.84
N SER A 59 9.34 -20.75 -12.99
CA SER A 59 9.98 -21.16 -11.74
C SER A 59 9.01 -21.85 -10.78
N LEU A 60 7.78 -21.35 -10.67
CA LEU A 60 6.73 -21.99 -9.85
C LEU A 60 6.32 -23.35 -10.39
N THR A 61 6.20 -23.47 -11.71
CA THR A 61 5.80 -24.76 -12.32
C THR A 61 6.91 -25.80 -12.10
N GLU A 62 8.17 -25.45 -12.35
CA GLU A 62 9.32 -26.32 -12.08
C GLU A 62 9.36 -26.73 -10.60
N TYR A 63 9.17 -25.78 -9.70
CA TYR A 63 9.15 -26.07 -8.25
C TYR A 63 8.01 -27.03 -7.86
N VAL A 64 6.80 -26.82 -8.38
CA VAL A 64 5.64 -27.69 -8.09
C VAL A 64 5.84 -29.10 -8.65
N GLU A 65 6.51 -29.24 -9.79
CA GLU A 65 6.77 -30.53 -10.42
C GLU A 65 7.93 -31.29 -9.76
N ASP A 66 9.00 -30.60 -9.39
CA ASP A 66 10.20 -31.23 -8.88
C ASP A 66 10.18 -31.38 -7.34
N GLU A 67 10.01 -30.27 -6.62
CA GLU A 67 10.18 -30.24 -5.15
C GLU A 67 8.92 -30.74 -4.43
N LEU A 68 7.72 -30.53 -4.99
CA LEU A 68 6.48 -31.02 -4.39
C LEU A 68 6.11 -32.44 -4.83
N SER A 69 6.98 -33.12 -5.59
CA SER A 69 6.80 -34.53 -5.98
C SER A 69 6.62 -35.48 -4.79
N THR A 70 7.10 -35.11 -3.61
CA THR A 70 6.95 -35.85 -2.36
C THR A 70 5.53 -35.79 -1.76
N LEU A 71 4.68 -34.86 -2.25
CA LEU A 71 3.30 -34.70 -1.83
C LEU A 71 2.30 -35.54 -2.65
N VAL A 72 2.79 -36.36 -3.57
CA VAL A 72 1.93 -37.22 -4.39
C VAL A 72 1.27 -38.28 -3.50
N SER A 73 -0.06 -38.35 -3.56
CA SER A 73 -0.86 -39.32 -2.82
C SER A 73 -0.81 -40.69 -3.50
N ASP A 74 -0.61 -41.74 -2.71
CA ASP A 74 -0.71 -43.14 -3.18
C ASP A 74 -2.16 -43.60 -3.38
N VAL A 75 -3.15 -42.77 -3.02
CA VAL A 75 -4.58 -43.11 -3.09
C VAL A 75 -5.21 -42.52 -4.35
N GLU A 76 -5.56 -43.36 -5.31
CA GLU A 76 -6.28 -42.94 -6.50
C GLU A 76 -7.64 -42.27 -6.15
N GLY A 77 -7.86 -41.04 -6.65
CA GLY A 77 -9.11 -40.31 -6.45
C GLY A 77 -9.20 -39.49 -5.16
N SER A 78 -8.10 -39.33 -4.43
CA SER A 78 -8.05 -38.40 -3.30
C SER A 78 -8.09 -36.96 -3.80
N GLU A 79 -9.02 -36.12 -3.24
CA GLU A 79 -9.05 -34.70 -3.51
C GLU A 79 -8.01 -33.98 -2.65
N ALA A 80 -7.27 -33.04 -3.24
CA ALA A 80 -6.27 -32.24 -2.55
C ALA A 80 -6.88 -31.35 -1.46
N VAL A 81 -6.33 -31.41 -0.26
CA VAL A 81 -6.78 -30.60 0.88
C VAL A 81 -5.92 -29.35 1.00
N PRO A 82 -6.52 -28.15 1.17
CA PRO A 82 -5.75 -26.93 1.41
C PRO A 82 -4.90 -27.03 2.67
N THR A 83 -3.60 -26.71 2.58
CA THR A 83 -2.71 -26.65 3.74
C THR A 83 -3.17 -25.61 4.77
N ALA A 84 -2.74 -25.75 6.03
CA ALA A 84 -3.01 -24.74 7.06
C ALA A 84 -2.50 -23.34 6.69
N ALA A 85 -1.38 -23.24 5.97
CA ALA A 85 -0.86 -21.96 5.46
C ALA A 85 -1.79 -21.36 4.39
N PHE A 86 -2.28 -22.16 3.46
CA PHE A 86 -3.27 -21.75 2.46
C PHE A 86 -4.53 -21.17 3.14
N GLN A 87 -5.10 -21.90 4.09
CA GLN A 87 -6.29 -21.45 4.83
C GLN A 87 -6.02 -20.16 5.62
N ARG A 88 -4.86 -20.03 6.29
CA ARG A 88 -4.49 -18.81 7.02
C ARG A 88 -4.37 -17.59 6.13
N VAL A 89 -3.80 -17.73 4.93
CA VAL A 89 -3.67 -16.62 3.97
C VAL A 89 -5.04 -16.13 3.52
N ILE A 90 -5.95 -17.03 3.13
CA ILE A 90 -7.32 -16.67 2.75
C ILE A 90 -8.06 -16.01 3.91
N GLN A 91 -7.98 -16.58 5.11
CA GLN A 91 -8.62 -16.04 6.30
C GLN A 91 -8.05 -14.65 6.67
N ARG A 92 -6.74 -14.46 6.58
CA ARG A 92 -6.08 -13.17 6.82
C ARG A 92 -6.53 -12.11 5.83
N ALA A 93 -6.63 -12.46 4.54
CA ALA A 93 -7.14 -11.56 3.52
C ALA A 93 -8.59 -11.12 3.83
N ALA A 94 -9.45 -12.05 4.23
CA ALA A 94 -10.83 -11.76 4.60
C ALA A 94 -10.93 -10.84 5.83
N ILE A 95 -10.14 -11.10 6.88
CA ILE A 95 -10.08 -10.27 8.10
C ILE A 95 -9.60 -8.86 7.75
N HIS A 96 -8.56 -8.74 6.91
CA HIS A 96 -8.02 -7.44 6.50
C HIS A 96 -9.06 -6.62 5.73
N VAL A 97 -9.77 -7.23 4.79
CA VAL A 97 -10.83 -6.59 4.02
C VAL A 97 -11.98 -6.14 4.94
N GLN A 98 -12.40 -7.00 5.87
CA GLN A 98 -13.43 -6.67 6.86
C GLN A 98 -13.01 -5.49 7.75
N SER A 99 -11.76 -5.46 8.21
CA SER A 99 -11.24 -4.37 9.05
C SER A 99 -11.12 -3.03 8.29
N SER A 100 -10.99 -3.11 6.97
CA SER A 100 -10.93 -1.93 6.08
C SER A 100 -12.32 -1.42 5.67
N GLY A 101 -13.41 -2.03 6.17
CA GLY A 101 -14.79 -1.65 5.82
C GLY A 101 -15.22 -2.08 4.41
N ARG A 102 -14.41 -2.88 3.71
CA ARG A 102 -14.73 -3.40 2.38
C ARG A 102 -15.57 -4.68 2.46
N THR A 103 -16.33 -4.95 1.42
CA THR A 103 -17.28 -6.08 1.37
C THR A 103 -16.79 -7.26 0.55
N GLU A 104 -15.76 -7.06 -0.29
CA GLU A 104 -15.29 -8.06 -1.25
C GLU A 104 -13.79 -8.31 -1.13
N VAL A 105 -13.40 -9.57 -1.09
CA VAL A 105 -11.99 -10.04 -1.06
C VAL A 105 -11.57 -10.37 -2.49
N THR A 106 -10.49 -9.75 -2.96
CA THR A 106 -9.94 -9.94 -4.31
C THR A 106 -8.61 -10.71 -4.27
N GLY A 107 -8.13 -11.16 -5.44
CA GLY A 107 -6.82 -11.80 -5.57
C GLY A 107 -5.67 -10.90 -5.10
N ALA A 108 -5.78 -9.59 -5.28
CA ALA A 108 -4.82 -8.62 -4.75
C ALA A 108 -4.70 -8.65 -3.22
N ASN A 109 -5.81 -8.81 -2.49
CA ASN A 109 -5.79 -8.94 -1.04
C ASN A 109 -5.12 -10.24 -0.58
N VAL A 110 -5.37 -11.33 -1.30
CA VAL A 110 -4.74 -12.63 -1.03
C VAL A 110 -3.24 -12.57 -1.30
N LEU A 111 -2.81 -11.93 -2.39
CA LEU A 111 -1.40 -11.72 -2.72
C LEU A 111 -0.66 -10.97 -1.61
N VAL A 112 -1.24 -9.88 -1.07
CA VAL A 112 -0.67 -9.13 0.06
C VAL A 112 -0.61 -9.98 1.34
N ALA A 113 -1.64 -10.80 1.60
CA ALA A 113 -1.69 -11.67 2.77
C ALA A 113 -0.62 -12.77 2.71
N MET A 114 -0.23 -13.21 1.50
CA MET A 114 0.80 -14.25 1.28
C MET A 114 2.17 -13.84 1.82
N PHE A 115 2.55 -12.56 1.75
CA PHE A 115 3.81 -12.06 2.32
C PHE A 115 3.91 -12.21 3.83
N ALA A 116 2.82 -12.51 4.54
CA ALA A 116 2.88 -12.76 5.98
C ALA A 116 3.40 -14.17 6.31
N GLU A 117 3.35 -15.11 5.36
CA GLU A 117 3.91 -16.46 5.49
C GLU A 117 5.38 -16.45 5.01
N ARG A 118 6.25 -15.82 5.79
CA ARG A 118 7.66 -15.52 5.42
C ARG A 118 8.51 -16.74 5.12
N GLU A 119 8.13 -17.90 5.65
CA GLU A 119 8.85 -19.17 5.47
C GLU A 119 8.32 -19.97 4.26
N SER A 120 7.31 -19.46 3.53
CA SER A 120 6.80 -20.12 2.34
C SER A 120 7.65 -19.83 1.10
N ASN A 121 7.80 -20.82 0.23
CA ASN A 121 8.47 -20.65 -1.04
C ASN A 121 7.69 -19.68 -1.95
N ALA A 122 6.36 -19.62 -1.84
CA ALA A 122 5.56 -18.64 -2.56
C ALA A 122 5.95 -17.19 -2.23
N ALA A 123 6.17 -16.87 -0.93
CA ALA A 123 6.67 -15.55 -0.54
C ALA A 123 8.11 -15.30 -1.00
N TYR A 124 8.95 -16.34 -1.00
CA TYR A 124 10.32 -16.26 -1.51
C TYR A 124 10.33 -15.93 -3.02
N PHE A 125 9.54 -16.62 -3.83
CA PHE A 125 9.46 -16.35 -5.27
C PHE A 125 9.03 -14.93 -5.61
N LEU A 126 8.08 -14.36 -4.84
CA LEU A 126 7.68 -12.96 -5.00
C LEU A 126 8.81 -11.99 -4.63
N GLN A 127 9.57 -12.30 -3.57
CA GLN A 127 10.70 -11.48 -3.14
C GLN A 127 11.89 -11.58 -4.11
N ASP A 128 12.12 -12.74 -4.69
CA ASP A 128 13.15 -12.96 -5.74
C ASP A 128 12.88 -12.10 -6.97
N GLN A 129 11.60 -11.84 -7.28
CA GLN A 129 11.18 -10.86 -8.29
C GLN A 129 11.23 -9.41 -7.79
N ASN A 130 11.94 -9.12 -6.69
CA ASN A 130 12.02 -7.80 -6.06
C ASN A 130 10.67 -7.18 -5.66
N MET A 131 9.61 -7.98 -5.55
CA MET A 131 8.31 -7.52 -5.08
C MET A 131 8.28 -7.55 -3.55
N THR A 132 7.93 -6.41 -2.93
CA THR A 132 7.74 -6.33 -1.48
C THR A 132 6.27 -6.17 -1.13
N ARG A 133 5.91 -6.55 0.13
CA ARG A 133 4.57 -6.28 0.65
C ARG A 133 4.22 -4.79 0.59
N TYR A 134 5.20 -3.91 0.81
CA TYR A 134 5.00 -2.47 0.78
C TYR A 134 4.60 -1.99 -0.62
N ASP A 135 5.30 -2.46 -1.67
CA ASP A 135 5.01 -2.11 -3.06
C ASP A 135 3.57 -2.50 -3.43
N ALA A 136 3.17 -3.74 -3.07
CA ALA A 136 1.82 -4.25 -3.32
C ALA A 136 0.74 -3.41 -2.61
N VAL A 137 0.95 -3.11 -1.32
CA VAL A 137 0.00 -2.31 -0.53
C VAL A 137 -0.08 -0.88 -1.07
N ASN A 138 1.06 -0.28 -1.43
CA ASN A 138 1.13 1.08 -1.96
C ASN A 138 0.36 1.19 -3.29
N PHE A 139 0.51 0.20 -4.17
CA PHE A 139 -0.26 0.17 -5.41
C PHE A 139 -1.77 0.00 -5.18
N ILE A 140 -2.19 -0.92 -4.29
CA ILE A 140 -3.60 -1.16 -3.97
C ILE A 140 -4.26 0.05 -3.29
N ALA A 141 -3.52 0.77 -2.43
CA ALA A 141 -4.05 1.89 -1.66
C ALA A 141 -4.00 3.22 -2.42
N HIS A 142 -2.97 3.44 -3.22
CA HIS A 142 -2.66 4.75 -3.80
C HIS A 142 -2.48 4.73 -5.32
N GLY A 143 -2.55 3.55 -5.96
CA GLY A 143 -2.31 3.41 -7.40
C GLY A 143 -0.86 3.67 -7.83
N VAL A 144 0.09 3.78 -6.87
CA VAL A 144 1.48 4.09 -7.17
C VAL A 144 2.21 2.82 -7.59
N ALA A 145 2.52 2.71 -8.87
CA ALA A 145 3.32 1.61 -9.41
C ALA A 145 4.81 1.82 -9.12
N LYS A 146 5.54 0.71 -8.96
CA LYS A 146 7.00 0.71 -8.80
C LYS A 146 7.69 1.08 -10.11
N ASN A 147 7.11 0.67 -11.23
CA ASN A 147 7.56 1.02 -12.56
C ASN A 147 6.85 2.31 -13.03
N THR A 148 7.63 3.36 -13.32
CA THR A 148 7.12 4.66 -13.80
C THR A 148 6.51 4.61 -15.20
N ASP A 149 6.78 3.56 -15.98
CA ASP A 149 6.23 3.35 -17.32
C ASP A 149 4.89 2.59 -17.32
N TYR A 150 4.37 2.23 -16.13
CA TYR A 150 3.12 1.51 -15.99
C TYR A 150 1.94 2.51 -16.01
N ASP A 151 1.32 2.67 -17.18
CA ASP A 151 0.16 3.54 -17.39
C ASP A 151 -1.10 2.72 -17.72
N GLU A 152 -1.54 1.85 -16.81
CA GLU A 152 -2.87 1.25 -16.90
C GLU A 152 -3.84 1.97 -15.95
N THR A 153 -4.76 2.72 -16.55
CA THR A 153 -5.83 3.49 -15.88
C THR A 153 -6.94 2.63 -15.25
N ARG A 154 -6.71 1.33 -15.03
CA ARG A 154 -7.70 0.44 -14.42
C ARG A 154 -7.44 0.36 -12.91
N SER A 155 -8.35 0.92 -12.12
CA SER A 155 -8.32 0.72 -10.66
C SER A 155 -8.51 -0.75 -10.31
N VAL A 156 -7.69 -1.28 -9.40
CA VAL A 156 -7.88 -2.62 -8.81
C VAL A 156 -9.24 -2.63 -8.11
N SER A 157 -10.08 -3.64 -8.39
CA SER A 157 -11.35 -3.84 -7.69
C SER A 157 -11.11 -3.84 -6.18
N GLY A 158 -11.69 -2.87 -5.48
CA GLY A 158 -11.47 -2.68 -4.04
C GLY A 158 -10.50 -1.55 -3.64
N ALA A 159 -9.99 -0.74 -4.58
CA ALA A 159 -9.39 0.56 -4.25
C ALA A 159 -10.49 1.54 -3.80
N ASN A 160 -10.17 2.43 -2.84
CA ASN A 160 -11.13 3.42 -2.35
C ASN A 160 -11.66 4.29 -3.49
N GLN A 161 -12.86 4.00 -3.97
CA GLN A 161 -13.66 4.97 -4.71
C GLN A 161 -14.38 5.82 -3.67
N ASN A 162 -13.87 7.02 -3.43
CA ASN A 162 -14.66 8.05 -2.79
C ASN A 162 -15.76 8.44 -3.79
N GLU A 163 -17.04 8.39 -3.35
CA GLU A 163 -18.25 8.62 -4.13
C GLU A 163 -18.46 10.10 -4.56
N ASP A 164 -17.41 10.88 -4.82
CA ASP A 164 -17.51 12.30 -5.18
C ASP A 164 -17.13 12.64 -6.63
N ASP A 165 -16.92 11.64 -7.54
CA ASP A 165 -16.55 11.89 -8.95
C ASP A 165 -17.67 11.56 -9.96
N LEU A 166 -18.93 11.76 -9.61
CA LEU A 166 -20.06 11.61 -10.57
C LEU A 166 -20.56 12.93 -11.19
N GLU A 167 -19.74 13.96 -11.28
CA GLU A 167 -20.03 15.09 -12.16
C GLU A 167 -18.75 15.77 -12.62
N LYS A 168 -18.16 15.31 -13.72
CA LYS A 168 -17.43 16.14 -14.70
C LYS A 168 -16.74 15.27 -15.77
N SER A 169 -17.53 14.72 -16.66
CA SER A 169 -17.07 14.36 -18.00
C SER A 169 -17.52 15.46 -18.97
N ALA A 170 -16.60 16.31 -19.37
CA ALA A 170 -16.46 17.01 -20.65
C ALA A 170 -15.63 18.29 -20.45
N ASP A 171 -14.35 18.28 -20.70
CA ASP A 171 -13.76 19.06 -21.78
C ASP A 171 -12.24 18.80 -21.87
N HIS A 172 -11.77 18.60 -23.10
CA HIS A 172 -10.36 18.48 -23.45
C HIS A 172 -9.63 19.81 -23.24
N THR A 173 -8.47 19.79 -22.57
CA THR A 173 -7.27 20.49 -23.09
C THR A 173 -6.01 20.13 -22.30
N GLU A 174 -4.94 19.97 -23.04
CA GLU A 174 -3.56 19.61 -22.66
C GLU A 174 -2.95 20.51 -21.56
N ASN A 175 -2.12 19.92 -20.75
CA ASN A 175 -1.16 20.43 -19.77
C ASN A 175 -1.51 20.14 -18.29
N GLY A 176 -1.56 18.87 -17.91
CA GLY A 176 -1.72 18.47 -16.51
C GLY A 176 -0.37 18.21 -15.83
N LYS A 177 0.15 19.16 -15.04
CA LYS A 177 1.04 18.83 -13.92
C LYS A 177 0.31 17.80 -13.08
N LYS A 178 0.89 16.60 -12.87
CA LYS A 178 0.38 15.63 -11.87
C LYS A 178 0.42 16.33 -10.52
N GLU A 179 -0.73 16.66 -9.97
CA GLU A 179 -0.84 17.16 -8.60
C GLU A 179 -0.26 16.10 -7.66
N SER A 180 0.67 16.51 -6.83
CA SER A 180 1.29 15.63 -5.84
C SER A 180 0.23 15.19 -4.82
N ALA A 181 0.38 13.98 -4.23
CA ALA A 181 -0.51 13.52 -3.18
C ALA A 181 -0.53 14.49 -1.97
N LEU A 182 0.56 15.23 -1.76
CA LEU A 182 0.64 16.28 -0.76
C LEU A 182 -0.31 17.45 -1.10
N GLU A 183 -0.36 17.89 -2.36
CA GLU A 183 -1.26 18.96 -2.80
C GLU A 183 -2.73 18.57 -2.67
N LYS A 184 -3.06 17.28 -2.86
CA LYS A 184 -4.44 16.78 -2.79
C LYS A 184 -4.95 16.57 -1.35
N TYR A 185 -4.08 16.15 -0.41
CA TYR A 185 -4.48 15.73 0.93
C TYR A 185 -3.89 16.57 2.06
N CYS A 186 -2.99 17.49 1.77
CA CYS A 186 -2.34 18.37 2.74
C CYS A 186 -2.55 19.83 2.39
N VAL A 187 -2.59 20.66 3.40
CA VAL A 187 -2.64 22.10 3.26
C VAL A 187 -1.22 22.65 3.42
N ASP A 188 -0.74 23.40 2.44
CA ASP A 188 0.54 24.09 2.51
C ASP A 188 0.44 25.28 3.50
N LEU A 189 1.14 25.15 4.63
CA LEU A 189 1.17 26.18 5.66
C LEU A 189 2.07 27.35 5.28
N ASN A 190 3.10 27.14 4.44
CA ASN A 190 3.94 28.23 3.98
C ASN A 190 3.12 29.17 3.08
N GLN A 191 2.34 28.63 2.15
CA GLN A 191 1.46 29.41 1.29
C GLN A 191 0.42 30.19 2.10
N LYS A 192 -0.17 29.58 3.13
CA LYS A 192 -1.07 30.28 4.06
C LYS A 192 -0.36 31.41 4.83
N ALA A 193 0.88 31.20 5.23
CA ALA A 193 1.67 32.22 5.92
C ALA A 193 1.99 33.40 5.00
N GLU A 194 2.31 33.16 3.72
CA GLU A 194 2.56 34.20 2.72
C GLU A 194 1.33 35.07 2.44
N VAL A 195 0.16 34.44 2.37
CA VAL A 195 -1.12 35.14 2.16
C VAL A 195 -1.58 35.90 3.43
N GLY A 196 -0.96 35.62 4.60
CA GLY A 196 -1.31 36.25 5.88
C GLY A 196 -2.51 35.58 6.58
N ASP A 197 -2.89 34.38 6.17
CA ASP A 197 -4.02 33.60 6.71
C ASP A 197 -3.65 32.78 7.96
N ILE A 198 -2.50 33.09 8.58
CA ILE A 198 -2.04 32.49 9.83
C ILE A 198 -1.93 33.55 10.91
N ASP A 199 -2.67 33.36 12.01
CA ASP A 199 -2.60 34.23 13.17
C ASP A 199 -1.23 34.25 13.83
N PRO A 200 -0.80 35.42 14.40
CA PRO A 200 0.44 35.50 15.11
C PRO A 200 0.44 34.62 16.35
N LEU A 201 1.45 33.76 16.46
CA LEU A 201 1.63 32.93 17.65
C LEU A 201 2.15 33.80 18.82
N ILE A 202 1.38 33.83 19.91
CA ILE A 202 1.71 34.62 21.08
C ILE A 202 2.10 33.71 22.25
N GLY A 203 3.26 33.96 22.85
CA GLY A 203 3.68 33.27 24.08
C GLY A 203 4.13 31.83 23.94
N ARG A 204 4.43 31.37 22.72
CA ARG A 204 4.93 30.02 22.41
C ARG A 204 6.26 30.01 21.66
N ASP A 205 7.00 31.09 21.74
CA ASP A 205 8.27 31.21 21.00
C ASP A 205 9.29 30.15 21.42
N HIS A 206 9.32 29.79 22.69
CA HIS A 206 10.24 28.78 23.22
C HIS A 206 9.95 27.38 22.66
N GLU A 207 8.67 26.98 22.52
CA GLU A 207 8.27 25.69 21.93
C GLU A 207 8.60 25.64 20.45
N VAL A 208 8.37 26.73 19.70
CA VAL A 208 8.74 26.81 18.28
C VAL A 208 10.24 26.72 18.11
N GLU A 209 11.03 27.49 18.91
CA GLU A 209 12.47 27.41 18.86
C GLU A 209 13.00 26.00 19.18
N ARG A 210 12.37 25.33 20.15
CA ARG A 210 12.70 23.95 20.48
C ARG A 210 12.38 22.98 19.32
N CYS A 211 11.27 23.18 18.61
CA CYS A 211 10.95 22.43 17.39
C CYS A 211 12.02 22.65 16.32
N ILE A 212 12.40 23.89 16.05
CA ILE A 212 13.46 24.23 15.11
C ILE A 212 14.77 23.51 15.46
N GLN A 213 15.19 23.55 16.73
CA GLN A 213 16.40 22.86 17.20
C GLN A 213 16.33 21.34 16.98
N VAL A 214 15.16 20.72 17.15
CA VAL A 214 14.97 19.28 16.92
C VAL A 214 15.03 18.97 15.43
N LEU A 215 14.36 19.76 14.60
CA LEU A 215 14.30 19.60 13.14
C LEU A 215 15.68 19.75 12.47
N CYS A 216 16.53 20.63 12.97
CA CYS A 216 17.90 20.82 12.48
C CYS A 216 18.87 19.68 12.83
N ARG A 217 18.43 18.61 13.55
CA ARG A 217 19.29 17.47 13.87
C ARG A 217 19.47 16.57 12.67
N ARG A 218 20.65 15.96 12.54
CA ARG A 218 20.95 14.97 11.50
C ARG A 218 20.18 13.65 11.66
N ARG A 219 19.77 13.31 12.88
CA ARG A 219 19.00 12.10 13.24
C ARG A 219 18.04 12.43 14.35
N LYS A 220 16.89 11.70 14.42
CA LYS A 220 15.83 11.93 15.40
C LYS A 220 15.32 13.37 15.37
N ASN A 221 15.07 13.85 14.15
CA ASN A 221 14.61 15.20 13.85
C ASN A 221 13.07 15.36 13.88
N ASN A 222 12.34 14.39 14.43
CA ASN A 222 10.89 14.43 14.51
C ASN A 222 10.45 14.96 15.90
N PRO A 223 10.00 16.22 16.03
CA PRO A 223 9.44 16.73 17.28
C PRO A 223 8.06 16.12 17.52
N LEU A 224 7.79 15.67 18.75
CA LEU A 224 6.47 15.21 19.19
C LEU A 224 5.88 16.25 20.16
N LEU A 225 4.74 16.83 19.79
CA LEU A 225 3.99 17.77 20.63
C LEU A 225 2.93 17.01 21.43
N VAL A 226 3.10 16.96 22.74
CA VAL A 226 2.19 16.28 23.67
C VAL A 226 1.48 17.33 24.54
N GLY A 227 0.17 17.14 24.74
CA GLY A 227 -0.65 18.03 25.57
C GLY A 227 -2.13 17.77 25.36
N ASP A 228 -2.96 18.37 26.20
CA ASP A 228 -4.42 18.23 26.13
C ASP A 228 -5.03 18.77 24.83
N PRO A 229 -6.23 18.33 24.42
CA PRO A 229 -6.92 18.93 23.29
C PRO A 229 -7.12 20.44 23.48
N GLY A 230 -6.92 21.23 22.40
CA GLY A 230 -7.14 22.68 22.44
C GLY A 230 -6.00 23.53 22.99
N VAL A 231 -4.90 22.96 23.46
CA VAL A 231 -3.75 23.75 23.99
C VAL A 231 -2.89 24.43 22.92
N GLY A 232 -3.29 24.37 21.65
CA GLY A 232 -2.58 25.07 20.56
C GLY A 232 -1.42 24.28 19.93
N LYS A 233 -1.43 22.94 19.92
CA LYS A 233 -0.41 22.13 19.26
C LYS A 233 -0.28 22.42 17.77
N THR A 234 -1.39 22.60 17.07
CA THR A 234 -1.44 22.98 15.65
C THR A 234 -0.88 24.37 15.42
N ALA A 235 -1.18 25.31 16.29
CA ALA A 235 -0.67 26.66 16.22
C ALA A 235 0.87 26.75 16.27
N ILE A 236 1.55 25.76 16.88
CA ILE A 236 3.02 25.67 16.86
C ILE A 236 3.52 25.36 15.44
N ALA A 237 2.85 24.49 14.69
CA ALA A 237 3.21 24.19 13.30
C ALA A 237 2.96 25.38 12.38
N GLU A 238 1.86 26.10 12.57
CA GLU A 238 1.52 27.34 11.86
C GLU A 238 2.52 28.45 12.18
N GLY A 239 2.89 28.61 13.44
CA GLY A 239 3.92 29.55 13.87
C GLY A 239 5.32 29.23 13.30
N LEU A 240 5.65 27.94 13.16
CA LEU A 240 6.88 27.50 12.51
C LEU A 240 6.87 27.86 11.01
N ALA A 241 5.77 27.60 10.28
CA ALA A 241 5.64 27.97 8.88
C ALA A 241 5.82 29.47 8.67
N ARG A 242 5.23 30.29 9.54
CA ARG A 242 5.39 31.72 9.50
C ARG A 242 6.86 32.18 9.73
N LYS A 243 7.59 31.53 10.64
CA LYS A 243 9.03 31.80 10.85
C LYS A 243 9.90 31.38 9.67
N VAL A 244 9.52 30.29 8.96
CA VAL A 244 10.22 29.90 7.73
C VAL A 244 10.01 30.94 6.64
N VAL A 245 8.79 31.39 6.43
CA VAL A 245 8.45 32.40 5.41
C VAL A 245 9.07 33.76 5.73
N SER A 246 9.11 34.16 7.01
CA SER A 246 9.75 35.42 7.43
C SER A 246 11.30 35.38 7.43
N GLY A 247 11.90 34.21 7.18
CA GLY A 247 13.35 34.04 7.16
C GLY A 247 14.00 34.04 8.55
N GLU A 248 13.21 33.86 9.63
CA GLU A 248 13.67 33.78 11.01
C GLU A 248 14.16 32.37 11.43
N THR A 249 14.45 31.51 10.47
CA THR A 249 14.91 30.15 10.69
C THR A 249 16.33 29.94 10.18
N PRO A 250 17.06 28.92 10.72
CA PRO A 250 18.38 28.55 10.19
C PRO A 250 18.33 28.17 8.72
N GLU A 251 19.43 28.33 7.97
CA GLU A 251 19.56 28.01 6.53
C GLU A 251 19.08 26.59 6.17
N VAL A 252 19.22 25.63 7.09
CA VAL A 252 18.78 24.26 6.91
C VAL A 252 17.27 24.15 6.70
N LEU A 253 16.49 25.09 7.23
CA LEU A 253 15.02 25.12 7.13
C LEU A 253 14.50 26.22 6.19
N ALA A 254 15.37 27.08 5.65
CA ALA A 254 14.96 28.25 4.88
C ALA A 254 14.16 27.94 3.60
N ASN A 255 14.35 26.73 3.01
CA ASN A 255 13.66 26.31 1.78
C ASN A 255 12.73 25.10 2.01
N THR A 256 12.30 24.87 3.26
CA THR A 256 11.43 23.74 3.57
C THR A 256 9.97 24.12 3.47
N THR A 257 9.15 23.21 2.93
CA THR A 257 7.70 23.34 2.91
C THR A 257 7.09 22.61 4.09
N ILE A 258 6.18 23.24 4.80
CA ILE A 258 5.46 22.66 5.94
C ILE A 258 4.02 22.40 5.50
N SER A 259 3.64 21.13 5.46
CA SER A 259 2.32 20.71 5.07
C SER A 259 1.55 20.09 6.25
N SER A 260 0.28 20.43 6.41
CA SER A 260 -0.61 19.86 7.43
C SER A 260 -1.64 18.92 6.81
N GLY A 261 -1.67 17.65 7.21
CA GLY A 261 -2.63 16.65 6.75
C GLY A 261 -3.91 16.63 7.58
N PHE A 262 -5.03 16.31 6.93
CA PHE A 262 -6.39 16.39 7.52
C PHE A 262 -6.69 15.28 8.56
N LEU A 263 -5.94 14.17 8.61
CA LEU A 263 -6.29 12.96 9.39
C LEU A 263 -5.64 12.83 10.77
N THR A 264 -4.61 13.59 11.04
CA THR A 264 -4.00 13.80 12.37
C THR A 264 -2.99 14.90 12.20
N SER A 265 -2.83 15.77 13.18
CA SER A 265 -1.83 16.88 13.18
C SER A 265 -0.40 16.36 13.01
N ILE A 266 -0.07 15.84 11.85
CA ILE A 266 1.27 15.44 11.44
C ILE A 266 1.72 16.49 10.44
N ALA A 267 2.60 17.40 10.88
CA ALA A 267 3.36 18.24 9.96
C ALA A 267 4.46 17.39 9.34
N ALA A 268 4.40 17.17 8.04
CA ALA A 268 5.52 16.66 7.27
C ALA A 268 6.37 17.86 6.81
N ILE A 269 7.69 17.72 6.95
CA ILE A 269 8.68 18.72 6.50
C ILE A 269 9.49 18.00 5.42
N GLU A 270 9.37 18.47 4.20
CA GLU A 270 10.24 18.11 3.06
C GLU A 270 11.28 19.18 2.80
#